data_a9dd872efb3db63bdc1a1c6e593f98e0
#
_entry.id   a9dd872efb3db63bdc1a1c6e593f98e0
#
_cell.length_a   1.000
_cell.length_b   1.000
_cell.length_c   1.000
_cell.angle_alpha   90.00
_cell.angle_beta   90.00
_cell.angle_gamma   90.00
#
_symmetry.space_group_name_H-M   'P 1'
#
loop_
_entity.id
_entity.type
_entity.pdbx_description
1 polymer ?
#
loop_
_entity_poly.entity_id
_entity_poly.type
_entity_poly.pdbx_seq_one_letter_code
_entity_poly.pdbx_strand_id
1 'polypeptide(L)'
;MRPRSSLSLGALLVAVIATPSLAGTLVAQIKDRNGAPVLNAVVYALPVGGKAPAALPAATAAATAMVEQAYYKFEPYVSVVQTGTKMRFPNRDKNEHHIKVLSGPSLFEHKVYTRKEPDPTLLDKAGQITLQCLIHDWMTAHIYVVDTPWFAKSSKSGSVVIENVPPGEYDVFVTHPNVLIPGQVTPAMPRRVKFDAGNVHVLEAKFDLVPKAEPSRRTLSAYYE
;
A
#
# COMPACT_ATOMS: atom_id res chain seq x y z
N MET A 1 -50.58 -43.94 -39.65
CA MET A 1 -49.38 -43.97 -38.75
C MET A 1 -48.25 -43.20 -39.44
N ARG A 2 -47.89 -42.02 -38.94
CA ARG A 2 -46.72 -41.23 -39.44
C ARG A 2 -45.65 -41.26 -38.36
N PRO A 3 -44.36 -41.53 -38.68
CA PRO A 3 -43.32 -41.51 -37.69
C PRO A 3 -42.93 -40.04 -37.30
N ARG A 4 -42.79 -39.80 -36.03
CA ARG A 4 -42.30 -38.53 -35.45
C ARG A 4 -40.74 -38.57 -35.49
N SER A 5 -40.16 -37.70 -36.29
CA SER A 5 -38.71 -37.47 -36.29
C SER A 5 -38.34 -36.57 -35.10
N SER A 6 -37.57 -37.09 -34.18
CA SER A 6 -36.99 -36.36 -33.09
C SER A 6 -35.68 -35.69 -33.56
N LEU A 7 -35.65 -34.39 -33.69
CA LEU A 7 -34.41 -33.60 -33.87
C LEU A 7 -33.72 -33.49 -32.51
N SER A 8 -32.58 -34.12 -32.39
CA SER A 8 -31.67 -33.91 -31.26
C SER A 8 -30.86 -32.64 -31.50
N LEU A 9 -31.12 -31.61 -30.68
CA LEU A 9 -30.35 -30.37 -30.66
C LEU A 9 -29.04 -30.62 -29.89
N GLY A 10 -27.94 -30.85 -30.59
CA GLY A 10 -26.62 -30.97 -29.99
C GLY A 10 -26.13 -29.60 -29.50
N ALA A 11 -26.00 -29.42 -28.18
CA ALA A 11 -25.41 -28.25 -27.58
C ALA A 11 -23.88 -28.26 -27.80
N LEU A 12 -23.39 -27.34 -28.62
CA LEU A 12 -21.96 -27.13 -28.82
C LEU A 12 -21.39 -26.39 -27.59
N LEU A 13 -20.68 -27.15 -26.75
CA LEU A 13 -19.97 -26.59 -25.58
C LEU A 13 -18.69 -25.90 -26.10
N VAL A 14 -18.71 -24.57 -26.22
CA VAL A 14 -17.51 -23.79 -26.52
C VAL A 14 -16.70 -23.67 -25.23
N ALA A 15 -15.65 -24.46 -25.11
CA ALA A 15 -14.67 -24.32 -24.03
C ALA A 15 -13.84 -23.04 -24.30
N VAL A 16 -14.07 -21.99 -23.50
CA VAL A 16 -13.22 -20.80 -23.47
C VAL A 16 -11.91 -21.21 -22.78
N ILE A 17 -10.89 -21.47 -23.59
CA ILE A 17 -9.53 -21.67 -23.08
C ILE A 17 -9.02 -20.28 -22.67
N ALA A 18 -9.01 -19.99 -21.37
CA ALA A 18 -8.33 -18.84 -20.81
C ALA A 18 -6.81 -19.05 -21.02
N THR A 19 -6.23 -18.35 -21.99
CA THR A 19 -4.76 -18.31 -22.14
C THR A 19 -4.19 -17.65 -20.89
N PRO A 20 -3.19 -18.26 -20.20
CA PRO A 20 -2.52 -17.62 -19.10
C PRO A 20 -1.92 -16.32 -19.61
N SER A 21 -2.39 -15.19 -19.11
CA SER A 21 -1.75 -13.90 -19.34
C SER A 21 -0.40 -13.96 -18.64
N LEU A 22 0.69 -14.07 -19.40
CA LEU A 22 2.04 -13.97 -18.86
C LEU A 22 2.22 -12.54 -18.33
N ALA A 23 2.02 -12.38 -17.04
CA ALA A 23 2.16 -11.10 -16.38
C ALA A 23 3.63 -10.71 -16.23
N GLY A 24 3.94 -9.41 -16.25
CA GLY A 24 5.27 -8.89 -15.98
C GLY A 24 5.56 -8.80 -14.47
N THR A 25 6.84 -8.62 -14.14
CA THR A 25 7.32 -8.40 -12.78
C THR A 25 8.13 -7.10 -12.72
N LEU A 26 7.88 -6.27 -11.71
CA LEU A 26 8.73 -5.14 -11.37
C LEU A 26 9.62 -5.50 -10.19
N VAL A 27 10.93 -5.38 -10.37
CA VAL A 27 11.93 -5.46 -9.31
C VAL A 27 12.53 -4.08 -9.11
N ALA A 28 12.47 -3.54 -7.90
CA ALA A 28 13.07 -2.25 -7.61
C ALA A 28 14.11 -2.37 -6.49
N GLN A 29 15.19 -1.61 -6.61
CA GLN A 29 16.22 -1.44 -5.59
C GLN A 29 16.25 0.01 -5.14
N ILE A 30 15.96 0.25 -3.87
CA ILE A 30 15.83 1.58 -3.29
C ILE A 30 17.00 1.83 -2.35
N LYS A 31 17.72 2.93 -2.59
CA LYS A 31 18.92 3.33 -1.84
C LYS A 31 18.82 4.79 -1.41
N ASP A 32 19.54 5.15 -0.39
CA ASP A 32 19.79 6.56 -0.07
C ASP A 32 20.93 7.14 -0.95
N ARG A 33 21.25 8.43 -0.74
CA ARG A 33 22.33 9.12 -1.46
C ARG A 33 23.71 8.44 -1.27
N ASN A 34 23.93 7.79 -0.12
CA ASN A 34 25.17 7.13 0.24
C ASN A 34 25.23 5.68 -0.24
N GLY A 35 24.17 5.20 -0.90
CA GLY A 35 24.06 3.83 -1.39
C GLY A 35 23.51 2.83 -0.36
N ALA A 36 23.16 3.28 0.85
CA ALA A 36 22.54 2.40 1.84
C ALA A 36 21.09 2.03 1.46
N PRO A 37 20.65 0.79 1.75
CA PRO A 37 19.31 0.35 1.43
C PRO A 37 18.25 1.14 2.21
N VAL A 38 17.15 1.48 1.57
CA VAL A 38 16.02 2.21 2.17
C VAL A 38 14.89 1.25 2.48
N LEU A 39 14.57 1.11 3.76
CA LEU A 39 13.40 0.39 4.27
C LEU A 39 12.13 1.27 4.15
N ASN A 40 10.97 0.65 3.92
CA ASN A 40 9.66 1.33 3.90
C ASN A 40 9.43 2.32 2.74
N ALA A 41 10.24 2.32 1.70
CA ALA A 41 9.85 2.97 0.47
C ALA A 41 8.63 2.26 -0.14
N VAL A 42 7.67 3.01 -0.64
CA VAL A 42 6.46 2.50 -1.29
C VAL A 42 6.65 2.60 -2.80
N VAL A 43 6.43 1.48 -3.50
CA VAL A 43 6.44 1.41 -4.96
C VAL A 43 5.06 0.95 -5.42
N TYR A 44 4.48 1.63 -6.40
CA TYR A 44 3.21 1.22 -7.00
C TYR A 44 3.15 1.60 -8.47
N ALA A 45 2.39 0.80 -9.25
CA ALA A 45 2.22 0.98 -10.69
C ALA A 45 0.75 1.30 -10.99
N LEU A 46 0.50 2.47 -11.59
CA LEU A 46 -0.81 2.89 -12.09
C LEU A 46 -0.88 2.72 -13.60
N PRO A 47 -1.93 2.07 -14.15
CA PRO A 47 -2.13 2.01 -15.59
C PRO A 47 -2.26 3.40 -16.18
N VAL A 48 -1.60 3.64 -17.32
CA VAL A 48 -1.73 4.93 -18.04
C VAL A 48 -3.16 5.11 -18.51
N GLY A 49 -3.72 6.31 -18.27
CA GLY A 49 -5.11 6.61 -18.59
C GLY A 49 -6.13 6.13 -17.56
N GLY A 50 -5.67 5.65 -16.39
CA GLY A 50 -6.54 5.35 -15.24
C GLY A 50 -7.45 4.13 -15.41
N LYS A 51 -7.37 3.41 -16.52
CA LYS A 51 -8.12 2.18 -16.73
C LYS A 51 -7.29 0.99 -16.27
N ALA A 52 -7.59 0.51 -15.08
CA ALA A 52 -7.17 -0.83 -14.71
C ALA A 52 -7.67 -1.83 -15.75
N PRO A 53 -6.83 -2.81 -16.20
CA PRO A 53 -7.34 -3.90 -17.04
C PRO A 53 -8.55 -4.55 -16.39
N ALA A 54 -9.54 -4.94 -17.20
CA ALA A 54 -10.84 -5.48 -16.76
C ALA A 54 -10.76 -6.73 -15.85
N ALA A 55 -9.58 -7.26 -15.63
CA ALA A 55 -9.29 -8.46 -14.81
C ALA A 55 -8.61 -8.14 -13.47
N LEU A 56 -8.66 -6.88 -12.98
CA LEU A 56 -8.22 -6.65 -11.61
C LEU A 56 -9.16 -7.34 -10.64
N PRO A 57 -8.63 -8.10 -9.68
CA PRO A 57 -9.40 -8.34 -8.48
C PRO A 57 -9.71 -6.94 -7.93
N ALA A 58 -10.98 -6.54 -7.99
CA ALA A 58 -11.43 -5.45 -7.13
C ALA A 58 -10.82 -5.73 -5.76
N ALA A 59 -10.24 -4.71 -5.10
CA ALA A 59 -9.94 -4.87 -3.69
C ALA A 59 -11.17 -5.55 -3.12
N THR A 60 -11.01 -6.81 -2.72
CA THR A 60 -12.16 -7.53 -2.20
C THR A 60 -12.74 -6.58 -1.17
N ALA A 61 -14.02 -6.24 -1.28
CA ALA A 61 -14.69 -5.20 -0.46
C ALA A 61 -14.56 -5.45 1.05
N ALA A 62 -13.76 -6.41 1.44
CA ALA A 62 -13.42 -6.91 2.75
C ALA A 62 -11.92 -6.85 3.09
N ALA A 63 -11.04 -6.28 2.24
CA ALA A 63 -9.63 -6.17 2.61
C ALA A 63 -9.53 -5.34 3.90
N THR A 64 -8.98 -5.96 4.93
CA THR A 64 -8.75 -5.34 6.24
C THR A 64 -7.25 -5.28 6.49
N ALA A 65 -6.77 -4.09 6.79
CA ALA A 65 -5.40 -3.87 7.23
C ALA A 65 -5.40 -3.28 8.64
N MET A 66 -4.25 -3.23 9.29
CA MET A 66 -4.14 -2.63 10.62
C MET A 66 -2.85 -1.84 10.80
N VAL A 67 -2.94 -0.83 11.64
CA VAL A 67 -1.82 -0.13 12.27
C VAL A 67 -2.03 -0.25 13.76
N GLU A 68 -1.27 -1.10 14.42
CA GLU A 68 -1.39 -1.29 15.86
C GLU A 68 -0.54 -0.29 16.65
N GLN A 69 -0.94 -0.05 17.86
CA GLN A 69 -0.21 0.74 18.84
C GLN A 69 0.43 -0.24 19.83
N ALA A 70 1.75 -0.35 19.76
CA ALA A 70 2.51 -1.27 20.60
C ALA A 70 3.87 -0.65 20.94
N TYR A 71 4.27 -0.78 22.19
CA TYR A 71 5.53 -0.23 22.69
C TYR A 71 5.68 1.28 22.40
N TYR A 72 4.56 2.02 22.54
CA TYR A 72 4.47 3.46 22.25
C TYR A 72 4.93 3.82 20.82
N LYS A 73 4.60 2.96 19.87
CA LYS A 73 4.83 3.13 18.43
C LYS A 73 3.60 2.71 17.65
N PHE A 74 3.45 3.27 16.46
CA PHE A 74 2.56 2.71 15.45
C PHE A 74 3.33 1.65 14.63
N GLU A 75 2.78 0.43 14.56
CA GLU A 75 3.34 -0.69 13.79
C GLU A 75 2.32 -1.22 12.77
N PRO A 76 2.68 -1.26 11.49
CA PRO A 76 3.94 -0.81 10.92
C PRO A 76 4.03 0.74 10.78
N TYR A 77 5.26 1.27 10.77
CA TYR A 77 5.51 2.71 10.55
C TYR A 77 4.98 3.20 9.19
N VAL A 78 5.08 2.38 8.14
CA VAL A 78 4.51 2.65 6.81
C VAL A 78 3.63 1.49 6.41
N SER A 79 2.41 1.80 6.02
CA SER A 79 1.47 0.88 5.38
C SER A 79 1.21 1.31 3.94
N VAL A 80 0.96 0.37 3.06
CA VAL A 80 0.40 0.64 1.73
C VAL A 80 -0.80 -0.28 1.52
N VAL A 81 -1.90 0.30 1.08
CA VAL A 81 -3.19 -0.39 0.92
C VAL A 81 -3.90 0.12 -0.33
N GLN A 82 -4.79 -0.69 -0.86
CA GLN A 82 -5.64 -0.26 -1.97
C GLN A 82 -6.82 0.58 -1.47
N THR A 83 -7.27 1.52 -2.28
CA THR A 83 -8.52 2.28 -2.06
C THR A 83 -9.69 1.33 -1.77
N GLY A 84 -10.50 1.63 -0.76
CA GLY A 84 -11.59 0.77 -0.28
C GLY A 84 -11.20 -0.17 0.86
N THR A 85 -9.94 -0.18 1.29
CA THR A 85 -9.50 -0.97 2.45
C THR A 85 -10.06 -0.40 3.76
N LYS A 86 -10.51 -1.29 4.65
CA LYS A 86 -10.88 -0.94 6.03
C LYS A 86 -9.65 -1.06 6.93
N MET A 87 -9.24 0.05 7.55
CA MET A 87 -8.09 0.11 8.43
C MET A 87 -8.52 0.01 9.88
N ARG A 88 -7.90 -0.92 10.62
CA ARG A 88 -8.07 -1.12 12.06
C ARG A 88 -6.91 -0.48 12.83
N PHE A 89 -7.19 -0.10 14.08
CA PHE A 89 -6.22 0.56 14.96
C PHE A 89 -6.22 -0.08 16.36
N PRO A 90 -5.80 -1.35 16.51
CA PRO A 90 -5.75 -1.99 17.83
C PRO A 90 -4.70 -1.33 18.72
N ASN A 91 -5.03 -1.19 20.02
CA ASN A 91 -4.09 -0.75 21.05
C ASN A 91 -3.63 -1.96 21.87
N ARG A 92 -2.33 -2.29 21.83
CA ARG A 92 -1.67 -3.36 22.58
C ARG A 92 -0.99 -2.85 23.86
N ASP A 93 -0.82 -1.53 23.98
CA ASP A 93 -0.25 -0.94 25.17
C ASP A 93 -1.27 -0.93 26.32
N LYS A 94 -0.79 -0.82 27.55
CA LYS A 94 -1.64 -0.64 28.73
C LYS A 94 -2.19 0.78 28.83
N ASN A 95 -1.49 1.72 28.21
CA ASN A 95 -1.80 3.15 28.24
C ASN A 95 -2.71 3.55 27.09
N GLU A 96 -3.34 4.68 27.26
CA GLU A 96 -4.24 5.28 26.29
C GLU A 96 -3.47 5.92 25.12
N HIS A 97 -4.09 5.90 23.96
CA HIS A 97 -3.60 6.63 22.79
C HIS A 97 -4.74 7.42 22.13
N HIS A 98 -4.38 8.48 21.43
CA HIS A 98 -5.30 9.34 20.70
C HIS A 98 -4.78 9.51 19.28
N ILE A 99 -5.39 8.81 18.33
CA ILE A 99 -4.96 8.85 16.93
C ILE A 99 -5.64 10.00 16.22
N LYS A 100 -4.86 10.81 15.52
CA LYS A 100 -5.36 11.86 14.62
C LYS A 100 -4.61 11.86 13.31
N VAL A 101 -5.35 12.06 12.21
CA VAL A 101 -4.76 12.36 10.91
C VAL A 101 -4.31 13.81 10.90
N LEU A 102 -3.00 14.04 10.68
CA LEU A 102 -2.44 15.38 10.52
C LEU A 102 -2.56 15.90 9.10
N SER A 103 -2.42 15.01 8.12
CA SER A 103 -2.50 15.36 6.70
C SER A 103 -2.95 14.15 5.88
N GLY A 104 -3.64 14.41 4.78
CA GLY A 104 -4.07 13.38 3.84
C GLY A 104 -5.48 13.59 3.29
N PRO A 105 -5.89 12.74 2.35
CA PRO A 105 -7.17 12.86 1.68
C PRO A 105 -8.38 12.43 2.54
N SER A 106 -8.15 11.58 3.56
CA SER A 106 -9.17 11.09 4.48
C SER A 106 -8.83 11.53 5.89
N LEU A 107 -9.62 12.45 6.45
CA LEU A 107 -9.41 12.96 7.80
C LEU A 107 -10.29 12.17 8.77
N PHE A 108 -9.67 11.60 9.81
CA PHE A 108 -10.36 10.93 10.90
C PHE A 108 -9.61 11.11 12.22
N GLU A 109 -10.30 10.85 13.31
CA GLU A 109 -9.78 10.95 14.67
C GLU A 109 -10.38 9.85 15.52
N HIS A 110 -9.54 9.08 16.20
CA HIS A 110 -9.94 8.13 17.23
C HIS A 110 -9.51 8.68 18.59
N LYS A 111 -10.46 9.26 19.30
CA LYS A 111 -10.24 9.83 20.63
C LYS A 111 -9.80 8.74 21.59
N VAL A 112 -9.17 9.16 22.64
CA VAL A 112 -8.52 8.34 23.67
C VAL A 112 -9.18 6.99 23.93
N TYR A 113 -8.44 5.90 23.74
CA TYR A 113 -8.88 4.54 24.04
C TYR A 113 -7.71 3.63 24.45
N THR A 114 -8.05 2.60 25.22
CA THR A 114 -7.10 1.54 25.61
C THR A 114 -7.48 0.22 24.92
N ARG A 115 -8.33 -0.57 25.53
CA ARG A 115 -8.64 -1.94 25.11
C ARG A 115 -9.76 -2.06 24.07
N LYS A 116 -10.70 -1.11 24.06
CA LYS A 116 -11.81 -1.13 23.12
C LYS A 116 -11.36 -0.47 21.80
N GLU A 117 -11.08 -1.30 20.82
CA GLU A 117 -10.72 -0.83 19.48
C GLU A 117 -11.90 -0.05 18.86
N PRO A 118 -11.65 1.10 18.23
CA PRO A 118 -12.67 1.81 17.47
C PRO A 118 -13.07 1.02 16.21
N ASP A 119 -14.23 1.36 15.65
CA ASP A 119 -14.68 0.76 14.40
C ASP A 119 -13.64 1.00 13.27
N PRO A 120 -13.48 0.03 12.35
CA PRO A 120 -12.54 0.17 11.24
C PRO A 120 -12.86 1.39 10.37
N THR A 121 -11.83 2.15 10.02
CA THR A 121 -11.96 3.32 9.14
C THR A 121 -11.82 2.91 7.68
N LEU A 122 -12.82 3.27 6.86
CA LEU A 122 -12.76 3.06 5.42
C LEU A 122 -11.83 4.10 4.78
N LEU A 123 -10.84 3.64 4.01
CA LEU A 123 -9.92 4.47 3.25
C LEU A 123 -10.33 4.47 1.78
N ASP A 124 -11.20 5.40 1.40
CA ASP A 124 -11.86 5.48 0.09
C ASP A 124 -11.23 6.49 -0.89
N LYS A 125 -10.16 7.18 -0.47
CA LYS A 125 -9.49 8.19 -1.28
C LYS A 125 -8.00 7.92 -1.35
N ALA A 126 -7.45 7.84 -2.57
CA ALA A 126 -6.02 7.67 -2.79
C ALA A 126 -5.21 8.86 -2.28
N GLY A 127 -4.02 8.58 -1.76
CA GLY A 127 -3.06 9.58 -1.28
C GLY A 127 -2.32 9.10 -0.04
N GLN A 128 -1.40 9.94 0.43
CA GLN A 128 -0.65 9.69 1.66
C GLN A 128 -1.39 10.28 2.86
N ILE A 129 -1.57 9.47 3.89
CA ILE A 129 -2.13 9.85 5.19
C ILE A 129 -1.00 9.83 6.22
N THR A 130 -0.87 10.89 7.00
CA THR A 130 0.03 10.95 8.15
C THR A 130 -0.77 10.92 9.43
N LEU A 131 -0.49 9.90 10.25
CA LEU A 131 -1.07 9.71 11.58
C LEU A 131 -0.12 10.22 12.65
N GLN A 132 -0.68 10.75 13.73
CA GLN A 132 0.04 11.05 14.96
C GLN A 132 -0.81 10.70 16.18
N CYS A 133 -0.15 10.28 17.26
CA CYS A 133 -0.76 10.24 18.57
C CYS A 133 -0.66 11.64 19.21
N LEU A 134 -1.79 12.19 19.68
CA LEU A 134 -1.80 13.52 20.32
C LEU A 134 -1.31 13.52 21.76
N ILE A 135 -1.10 12.35 22.36
CA ILE A 135 -0.59 12.18 23.73
C ILE A 135 0.92 11.94 23.73
N HIS A 136 1.42 11.25 22.70
CA HIS A 136 2.82 10.86 22.54
C HIS A 136 3.33 11.38 21.19
N ASP A 137 3.96 12.53 21.18
CA ASP A 137 4.31 13.32 19.99
C ASP A 137 5.29 12.63 19.03
N TRP A 138 6.06 11.66 19.53
CA TRP A 138 6.96 10.84 18.68
C TRP A 138 6.25 9.69 17.93
N MET A 139 5.00 9.34 18.32
CA MET A 139 4.24 8.28 17.66
C MET A 139 3.63 8.81 16.36
N THR A 140 4.27 8.49 15.26
CA THR A 140 3.81 8.82 13.91
C THR A 140 3.78 7.57 13.02
N ALA A 141 2.87 7.54 12.06
CA ALA A 141 2.82 6.54 11.00
C ALA A 141 2.29 7.12 9.71
N HIS A 142 2.52 6.41 8.61
CA HIS A 142 2.09 6.84 7.28
C HIS A 142 1.35 5.71 6.58
N ILE A 143 0.21 6.03 5.96
CA ILE A 143 -0.58 5.09 5.17
C ILE A 143 -0.64 5.64 3.75
N TYR A 144 -0.18 4.86 2.79
CA TYR A 144 -0.34 5.14 1.37
C TYR A 144 -1.56 4.38 0.86
N VAL A 145 -2.56 5.11 0.43
CA VAL A 145 -3.76 4.57 -0.21
C VAL A 145 -3.58 4.72 -1.71
N VAL A 146 -3.65 3.62 -2.46
CA VAL A 146 -3.36 3.61 -3.90
C VAL A 146 -4.49 2.97 -4.70
N ASP A 147 -4.76 3.50 -5.91
CA ASP A 147 -5.82 3.03 -6.80
C ASP A 147 -5.37 1.86 -7.69
N THR A 148 -4.53 1.00 -7.16
CA THR A 148 -3.97 -0.13 -7.90
C THR A 148 -3.68 -1.28 -6.95
N PRO A 149 -3.78 -2.54 -7.36
CA PRO A 149 -3.33 -3.69 -6.58
C PRO A 149 -1.82 -3.96 -6.74
N TRP A 150 -1.14 -3.30 -7.69
CA TRP A 150 0.29 -3.50 -7.94
C TRP A 150 1.11 -2.51 -7.12
N PHE A 151 1.34 -2.87 -5.89
CA PHE A 151 2.15 -2.10 -4.94
C PHE A 151 2.91 -3.01 -3.99
N ALA A 152 4.03 -2.52 -3.48
CA ALA A 152 4.79 -3.15 -2.42
C ALA A 152 5.63 -2.13 -1.64
N LYS A 153 6.10 -2.52 -0.47
CA LYS A 153 7.07 -1.80 0.34
C LYS A 153 8.46 -2.39 0.22
N SER A 154 9.49 -1.54 0.23
CA SER A 154 10.87 -2.02 0.30
C SER A 154 11.16 -2.70 1.64
N SER A 155 11.91 -3.80 1.55
CA SER A 155 12.45 -4.56 2.67
C SER A 155 13.65 -3.86 3.31
N LYS A 156 14.22 -4.46 4.35
CA LYS A 156 15.48 -3.98 4.97
C LYS A 156 16.66 -3.94 4.00
N SER A 157 16.64 -4.75 2.94
CA SER A 157 17.65 -4.71 1.87
C SER A 157 17.36 -3.63 0.81
N GLY A 158 16.30 -2.85 0.95
CA GLY A 158 15.88 -1.86 -0.04
C GLY A 158 15.20 -2.47 -1.27
N SER A 159 14.99 -3.78 -1.31
CA SER A 159 14.39 -4.45 -2.46
C SER A 159 12.86 -4.44 -2.40
N VAL A 160 12.25 -4.34 -3.57
CA VAL A 160 10.81 -4.43 -3.82
C VAL A 160 10.58 -5.38 -4.98
N VAL A 161 9.55 -6.23 -4.86
CA VAL A 161 9.07 -7.07 -5.97
C VAL A 161 7.57 -6.87 -6.08
N ILE A 162 7.08 -6.56 -7.29
CA ILE A 162 5.67 -6.49 -7.64
C ILE A 162 5.45 -7.46 -8.79
N GLU A 163 4.73 -8.52 -8.52
CA GLU A 163 4.44 -9.58 -9.47
C GLU A 163 3.06 -9.42 -10.12
N ASN A 164 2.83 -10.17 -11.17
CA ASN A 164 1.52 -10.28 -11.82
C ASN A 164 0.99 -8.93 -12.36
N VAL A 165 1.88 -8.06 -12.86
CA VAL A 165 1.50 -6.83 -13.54
C VAL A 165 1.09 -7.18 -14.97
N PRO A 166 -0.17 -6.98 -15.39
CA PRO A 166 -0.61 -7.26 -16.76
C PRO A 166 0.19 -6.48 -17.79
N PRO A 167 0.32 -6.99 -19.01
CA PRO A 167 0.93 -6.23 -20.11
C PRO A 167 0.21 -4.89 -20.33
N GLY A 168 0.99 -3.83 -20.54
CA GLY A 168 0.48 -2.47 -20.74
C GLY A 168 1.46 -1.39 -20.33
N GLU A 169 1.05 -0.13 -20.47
CA GLU A 169 1.83 1.02 -20.02
C GLU A 169 1.38 1.47 -18.64
N TYR A 170 2.35 1.72 -17.77
CA TYR A 170 2.13 2.10 -16.38
C TYR A 170 2.99 3.28 -15.99
N ASP A 171 2.46 4.13 -15.14
CA ASP A 171 3.21 5.13 -14.40
C ASP A 171 3.63 4.50 -13.06
N VAL A 172 4.92 4.24 -12.90
CA VAL A 172 5.50 3.65 -11.69
C VAL A 172 5.99 4.76 -10.76
N PHE A 173 5.43 4.79 -9.57
CA PHE A 173 5.77 5.73 -8.51
C PHE A 173 6.64 5.06 -7.46
N VAL A 174 7.64 5.81 -6.98
CA VAL A 174 8.47 5.40 -5.84
C VAL A 174 8.48 6.55 -4.85
N THR A 175 8.11 6.29 -3.60
CA THR A 175 7.98 7.34 -2.57
C THR A 175 8.41 6.83 -1.19
N HIS A 176 8.70 7.77 -0.27
CA HIS A 176 9.02 7.48 1.12
C HIS A 176 8.55 8.66 1.99
N PRO A 177 7.98 8.45 3.21
CA PRO A 177 7.46 9.55 4.01
C PRO A 177 8.54 10.55 4.47
N ASN A 178 9.78 10.13 4.55
CA ASN A 178 10.90 10.95 5.03
C ASN A 178 11.76 11.51 3.90
N VAL A 179 11.26 11.61 2.67
CA VAL A 179 12.03 12.23 1.57
C VAL A 179 12.22 13.70 1.84
N LEU A 180 13.48 14.16 1.77
CA LEU A 180 13.84 15.56 1.87
C LEU A 180 13.55 16.28 0.54
N ILE A 181 12.31 16.71 0.35
CA ILE A 181 11.96 17.59 -0.77
C ILE A 181 11.26 18.82 -0.20
N PRO A 182 11.94 19.96 -0.07
CA PRO A 182 11.30 21.20 0.37
C PRO A 182 10.13 21.55 -0.54
N GLY A 183 8.93 21.59 0.01
CA GLY A 183 7.72 22.07 -0.68
C GLY A 183 7.02 21.07 -1.61
N GLN A 184 7.47 19.84 -1.71
CA GLN A 184 6.75 18.78 -2.44
C GLN A 184 6.13 17.74 -1.51
N VAL A 185 4.83 17.57 -1.65
CA VAL A 185 4.16 16.34 -1.22
C VAL A 185 4.48 15.29 -2.29
N THR A 186 5.25 14.26 -1.93
CA THR A 186 5.55 13.18 -2.89
C THR A 186 4.27 12.50 -3.38
N PRO A 187 4.19 12.13 -4.68
CA PRO A 187 5.12 11.18 -5.27
C PRO A 187 6.17 11.86 -6.15
N ALA A 188 7.38 11.29 -6.17
CA ALA A 188 8.36 11.62 -7.18
C ALA A 188 7.73 11.46 -8.57
N MET A 189 8.22 12.22 -9.57
CA MET A 189 7.68 12.12 -10.93
C MET A 189 7.64 10.66 -11.36
N PRO A 190 6.49 10.18 -11.88
CA PRO A 190 6.34 8.78 -12.26
C PRO A 190 7.32 8.42 -13.37
N ARG A 191 7.80 7.18 -13.35
CA ARG A 191 8.53 6.60 -14.46
C ARG A 191 7.56 5.80 -15.31
N ARG A 192 7.46 6.15 -16.59
CA ARG A 192 6.68 5.36 -17.54
C ARG A 192 7.38 4.06 -17.83
N VAL A 193 6.68 2.93 -17.63
CA VAL A 193 7.17 1.57 -17.86
C VAL A 193 6.13 0.82 -18.69
N LYS A 194 6.59 0.16 -19.76
CA LYS A 194 5.77 -0.76 -20.52
C LYS A 194 6.06 -2.17 -20.05
N PHE A 195 5.07 -2.84 -19.48
CA PHE A 195 5.16 -4.25 -19.16
C PHE A 195 4.74 -5.08 -20.37
N ASP A 196 5.61 -5.99 -20.78
CA ASP A 196 5.33 -7.02 -21.77
C ASP A 196 5.18 -8.37 -21.06
N ALA A 197 4.55 -9.33 -21.72
CA ALA A 197 4.27 -10.64 -21.16
C ALA A 197 5.56 -11.36 -20.71
N GLY A 198 5.64 -11.72 -19.42
CA GLY A 198 6.76 -12.48 -18.84
C GLY A 198 8.05 -11.68 -18.61
N ASN A 199 8.06 -10.39 -18.89
CA ASN A 199 9.26 -9.57 -18.70
C ASN A 199 9.46 -9.16 -17.25
N VAL A 200 10.74 -9.06 -16.84
CA VAL A 200 11.16 -8.46 -15.57
C VAL A 200 11.71 -7.07 -15.84
N HIS A 201 11.10 -6.06 -15.23
CA HIS A 201 11.58 -4.69 -15.25
C HIS A 201 12.37 -4.39 -14.00
N VAL A 202 13.59 -3.88 -14.15
CA VAL A 202 14.46 -3.49 -13.03
C VAL A 202 14.47 -1.97 -12.93
N LEU A 203 14.20 -1.46 -11.73
CA LEU A 203 14.18 -0.04 -11.41
C LEU A 203 15.10 0.24 -10.22
N GLU A 204 15.93 1.27 -10.36
CA GLU A 204 16.69 1.82 -9.24
C GLU A 204 16.16 3.21 -8.89
N ALA A 205 16.00 3.48 -7.60
CA ALA A 205 15.66 4.79 -7.08
C ALA A 205 16.58 5.17 -5.92
N LYS A 206 16.92 6.47 -5.84
CA LYS A 206 17.71 7.05 -4.76
C LYS A 206 16.93 8.16 -4.09
N PHE A 207 17.00 8.21 -2.77
CA PHE A 207 16.36 9.23 -1.96
C PHE A 207 17.36 9.98 -1.07
N ASP A 208 17.09 11.25 -0.91
CA ASP A 208 17.60 12.02 0.21
C ASP A 208 16.58 11.95 1.34
N LEU A 209 16.94 11.30 2.44
CA LEU A 209 16.02 11.08 3.54
C LEU A 209 16.37 11.95 4.74
N VAL A 210 15.33 12.49 5.37
CA VAL A 210 15.42 13.02 6.73
C VAL A 210 15.32 11.85 7.70
N PRO A 211 16.25 11.73 8.66
CA PRO A 211 16.11 10.70 9.69
C PRO A 211 14.79 10.85 10.45
N LYS A 212 14.12 9.73 10.72
CA LYS A 212 12.97 9.72 11.61
C LYS A 212 13.41 10.13 13.02
N ALA A 213 12.70 11.08 13.62
CA ALA A 213 12.89 11.38 15.03
C ALA A 213 12.46 10.17 15.89
N GLU A 214 13.37 9.66 16.69
CA GLU A 214 13.09 8.60 17.68
C GLU A 214 13.05 9.22 19.07
N PRO A 215 12.15 8.76 19.95
CA PRO A 215 12.12 9.23 21.34
C PRO A 215 13.42 8.87 22.06
N SER A 216 13.87 9.71 22.96
CA SER A 216 15.03 9.40 23.78
C SER A 216 14.74 8.19 24.68
N ARG A 217 15.78 7.43 25.04
CA ARG A 217 15.63 6.32 26.00
C ARG A 217 15.02 6.78 27.32
N ARG A 218 15.35 8.00 27.77
CA ARG A 218 14.83 8.63 28.99
C ARG A 218 13.32 8.90 28.86
N THR A 219 12.87 9.32 27.68
CA THR A 219 11.45 9.52 27.41
C THR A 219 10.70 8.20 27.48
N LEU A 220 11.23 7.14 26.86
CA LEU A 220 10.58 5.81 26.88
C LEU A 220 10.56 5.21 28.30
N SER A 221 11.67 5.29 29.09
CA SER A 221 11.69 4.70 30.43
C SER A 221 10.61 5.26 31.35
N ALA A 222 10.25 6.54 31.21
CA ALA A 222 9.19 7.16 32.02
C ALA A 222 7.77 6.59 31.76
N TYR A 223 7.60 5.84 30.67
CA TYR A 223 6.30 5.21 30.34
C TYR A 223 6.26 3.69 30.59
N TYR A 224 7.42 3.06 30.84
CA TYR A 224 7.50 1.63 31.13
C TYR A 224 7.54 1.31 32.63
N GLU A 225 7.69 2.32 33.48
CA GLU A 225 7.54 2.23 34.95
C GLU A 225 6.07 2.39 35.36
#